data_1a208f3e5191499b60077b8ead813eb7
#
_entry.id   1a208f3e5191499b60077b8ead813eb7
#
_cell.length_a   1.000
_cell.length_b   1.000
_cell.length_c   1.000
_cell.angle_alpha   90.00
_cell.angle_beta   90.00
_cell.angle_gamma   90.00
#
_symmetry.space_group_name_H-M   'P 1'
#
loop_
_entity.id
_entity.type
_entity.pdbx_description
1 polymer ?
#
loop_
_entity_poly.entity_id
_entity_poly.type
_entity_poly.pdbx_seq_one_letter_code
_entity_poly.pdbx_strand_id
1 'polypeptide(L)'
;MNALAATNRNFKLASRLLGLDSKLEKSLLIPFREIKVECTIPKDDGTLVSYVGFRVQHDNARGPMKGGIRYHPEVDPDEVNALAQLMTWKSAVANIPYGGAKGGIGCDPRELSISELERLTRVFTQKIHDLIGVNTDVPAPDMGTNPQTMAWILDEYSKFHGYSPAVVTGKPVDLGGSLGRDAATGRGALFATEALLAEYGKKISDQKFVIQGFGNVGSWAAQFIHEIGGKVVAVSDISGAIKNRNGLDVPRLLKHAVENKGIKGFDGAEPLDPKALLLEDCDVLIPAALGGVINRENAGEIKANFIIEAANHPTDPEADEILAKKGVVILPDIYANSGGVTVSYFEWVQNIQGFMWDEQKVNCELKNYMIKGFQSIKEMCKTHNCDLRMGAFTLGVNRVARATVLRGWEA
;
A
#
# COMPACT_ATOMS: atom_id res chain seq x y z
N MET A 1 -10.47 -11.21 12.32
CA MET A 1 -10.39 -9.82 12.90
C MET A 1 -10.31 -8.88 11.71
N ASN A 2 -11.11 -7.80 11.66
CA ASN A 2 -11.03 -6.88 10.54
C ASN A 2 -9.75 -6.01 10.60
N ALA A 3 -9.41 -5.35 9.49
CA ALA A 3 -8.19 -4.55 9.37
C ALA A 3 -8.08 -3.42 10.41
N LEU A 4 -9.20 -2.78 10.76
CA LEU A 4 -9.24 -1.73 11.78
C LEU A 4 -8.88 -2.28 13.15
N ALA A 5 -9.47 -3.39 13.55
CA ALA A 5 -9.21 -4.01 14.85
C ALA A 5 -7.74 -4.46 14.96
N ALA A 6 -7.16 -4.99 13.86
CA ALA A 6 -5.75 -5.35 13.81
C ALA A 6 -4.83 -4.13 13.93
N THR A 7 -5.12 -3.06 13.20
CA THR A 7 -4.36 -1.80 13.26
C THR A 7 -4.44 -1.18 14.68
N ASN A 8 -5.61 -1.12 15.27
CA ASN A 8 -5.80 -0.62 16.64
C ASN A 8 -5.04 -1.46 17.67
N ARG A 9 -5.05 -2.79 17.52
CA ARG A 9 -4.28 -3.68 18.40
C ARG A 9 -2.78 -3.36 18.31
N ASN A 10 -2.23 -3.28 17.10
CA ASN A 10 -0.82 -3.00 16.90
C ASN A 10 -0.43 -1.60 17.40
N PHE A 11 -1.28 -0.60 17.16
CA PHE A 11 -1.08 0.73 17.73
C PHE A 11 -1.02 0.71 19.26
N LYS A 12 -1.97 0.06 19.93
CA LYS A 12 -2.00 -0.04 21.40
C LYS A 12 -0.77 -0.75 21.96
N LEU A 13 -0.31 -1.80 21.31
CA LEU A 13 0.92 -2.50 21.71
C LEU A 13 2.15 -1.60 21.56
N ALA A 14 2.27 -0.90 20.41
CA ALA A 14 3.33 0.06 20.18
C ALA A 14 3.33 1.21 21.21
N SER A 15 2.16 1.76 21.50
CA SER A 15 1.95 2.80 22.52
C SER A 15 2.45 2.36 23.90
N ARG A 16 2.16 1.12 24.29
CA ARG A 16 2.66 0.53 25.56
C ARG A 16 4.19 0.37 25.56
N LEU A 17 4.76 -0.13 24.47
CA LEU A 17 6.21 -0.27 24.35
C LEU A 17 6.94 1.08 24.46
N LEU A 18 6.32 2.13 23.95
CA LEU A 18 6.84 3.51 24.02
C LEU A 18 6.56 4.20 25.34
N GLY A 19 5.67 3.66 26.16
CA GLY A 19 5.25 4.30 27.43
C GLY A 19 4.52 5.63 27.17
N LEU A 20 3.70 5.72 26.13
CA LEU A 20 2.97 6.95 25.80
C LEU A 20 1.97 7.31 26.90
N ASP A 21 1.85 8.62 27.16
CA ASP A 21 0.79 9.13 28.01
C ASP A 21 -0.60 8.77 27.46
N SER A 22 -1.53 8.43 28.34
CA SER A 22 -2.86 7.96 27.94
C SER A 22 -3.69 9.01 27.19
N LYS A 23 -3.46 10.31 27.44
CA LYS A 23 -4.15 11.39 26.74
C LYS A 23 -3.61 11.51 25.32
N LEU A 24 -2.28 11.44 25.18
CA LEU A 24 -1.63 11.43 23.86
C LEU A 24 -2.05 10.21 23.05
N GLU A 25 -2.05 9.02 23.65
CA GLU A 25 -2.53 7.78 22.99
C GLU A 25 -3.94 7.94 22.44
N LYS A 26 -4.87 8.45 23.24
CA LYS A 26 -6.26 8.69 22.81
C LYS A 26 -6.33 9.71 21.68
N SER A 27 -5.56 10.80 21.78
CA SER A 27 -5.53 11.86 20.77
C SER A 27 -5.06 11.34 19.41
N LEU A 28 -4.05 10.48 19.37
CA LEU A 28 -3.51 9.91 18.13
C LEU A 28 -4.49 8.99 17.39
N LEU A 29 -5.56 8.55 18.04
CA LEU A 29 -6.62 7.75 17.40
C LEU A 29 -7.77 8.58 16.85
N ILE A 30 -7.88 9.84 17.26
CA ILE A 30 -8.97 10.73 16.81
C ILE A 30 -8.52 11.36 15.48
N PRO A 31 -9.29 11.19 14.40
CA PRO A 31 -8.95 11.84 13.13
C PRO A 31 -9.02 13.38 13.28
N PHE A 32 -8.11 14.06 12.60
CA PHE A 32 -8.10 15.52 12.54
C PHE A 32 -9.42 16.06 11.99
N ARG A 33 -9.97 15.39 10.94
CA ARG A 33 -11.24 15.79 10.35
C ARG A 33 -11.86 14.67 9.53
N GLU A 34 -13.17 14.52 9.63
CA GLU A 34 -13.97 13.65 8.79
C GLU A 34 -14.90 14.49 7.91
N ILE A 35 -14.96 14.13 6.62
CA ILE A 35 -15.73 14.85 5.63
C ILE A 35 -16.67 13.86 4.95
N LYS A 36 -17.95 14.19 4.93
CA LYS A 36 -18.99 13.45 4.21
C LYS A 36 -19.70 14.40 3.27
N VAL A 37 -19.75 14.07 2.00
CA VAL A 37 -20.36 14.94 0.97
C VAL A 37 -21.31 14.16 0.07
N GLU A 38 -22.33 14.85 -0.37
CA GLU A 38 -23.25 14.38 -1.39
C GLU A 38 -22.67 14.67 -2.78
N CYS A 39 -22.72 13.67 -3.67
CA CYS A 39 -22.25 13.76 -5.04
C CYS A 39 -23.39 13.35 -5.99
N THR A 40 -24.18 14.28 -6.44
CA THR A 40 -25.24 14.04 -7.42
C THR A 40 -24.75 14.37 -8.82
N ILE A 41 -24.93 13.44 -9.72
CA ILE A 41 -24.57 13.57 -11.13
C ILE A 41 -25.71 13.17 -12.05
N PRO A 42 -25.85 13.79 -13.25
CA PRO A 42 -26.67 13.24 -14.31
C PRO A 42 -25.97 12.00 -14.91
N LYS A 43 -26.72 10.94 -15.12
CA LYS A 43 -26.30 9.79 -15.92
C LYS A 43 -26.39 10.09 -17.42
N ASP A 44 -25.82 9.24 -18.25
CA ASP A 44 -25.86 9.40 -19.71
C ASP A 44 -27.30 9.35 -20.29
N ASP A 45 -28.20 8.69 -19.59
CA ASP A 45 -29.63 8.65 -19.93
C ASP A 45 -30.43 9.90 -19.45
N GLY A 46 -29.76 10.85 -18.79
CA GLY A 46 -30.36 12.07 -18.26
C GLY A 46 -30.98 11.93 -16.88
N THR A 47 -31.02 10.75 -16.28
CA THR A 47 -31.48 10.56 -14.90
C THR A 47 -30.46 11.07 -13.91
N LEU A 48 -30.90 11.48 -12.72
CA LEU A 48 -30.01 11.91 -11.64
C LEU A 48 -29.77 10.76 -10.68
N VAL A 49 -28.52 10.63 -10.24
CA VAL A 49 -28.12 9.68 -9.20
C VAL A 49 -27.25 10.36 -8.17
N SER A 50 -27.45 10.05 -6.90
CA SER A 50 -26.68 10.59 -5.79
C SER A 50 -25.82 9.51 -5.15
N TYR A 51 -24.54 9.84 -4.95
CA TYR A 51 -23.59 9.02 -4.23
C TYR A 51 -23.08 9.75 -2.99
N VAL A 52 -22.56 9.02 -2.03
CA VAL A 52 -21.94 9.59 -0.83
C VAL A 52 -20.43 9.48 -0.96
N GLY A 53 -19.74 10.60 -0.87
CA GLY A 53 -18.29 10.68 -0.82
C GLY A 53 -17.79 10.93 0.60
N PHE A 54 -16.62 10.34 0.90
CA PHE A 54 -15.94 10.47 2.19
C PHE A 54 -14.49 10.90 1.99
N ARG A 55 -13.98 11.75 2.89
CA ARG A 55 -12.55 12.00 3.07
C ARG A 55 -12.26 12.07 4.56
N VAL A 56 -11.45 11.13 5.06
CA VAL A 56 -10.96 11.14 6.43
C VAL A 56 -9.52 11.64 6.41
N GLN A 57 -9.28 12.73 7.11
CA GLN A 57 -7.98 13.34 7.34
C GLN A 57 -7.55 12.99 8.76
N HIS A 58 -6.70 11.95 8.90
CA HIS A 58 -6.41 11.36 10.19
C HIS A 58 -5.39 12.18 10.98
N ASP A 59 -4.22 12.44 10.43
CA ASP A 59 -3.14 13.11 11.14
C ASP A 59 -2.26 13.95 10.20
N ASN A 60 -1.84 15.12 10.66
CA ASN A 60 -1.00 16.05 9.92
C ASN A 60 0.25 16.50 10.70
N ALA A 61 0.59 15.81 11.77
CA ALA A 61 1.70 16.21 12.64
C ALA A 61 3.04 16.26 11.90
N ARG A 62 3.25 15.36 10.92
CA ARG A 62 4.49 15.24 10.16
C ARG A 62 4.47 15.94 8.79
N GLY A 63 3.34 16.46 8.37
CA GLY A 63 3.20 17.12 7.06
C GLY A 63 1.81 16.97 6.46
N PRO A 64 1.63 17.29 5.18
CA PRO A 64 0.36 17.12 4.50
C PRO A 64 -0.17 15.70 4.64
N MET A 65 -1.48 15.56 4.80
CA MET A 65 -2.11 14.26 4.85
C MET A 65 -2.06 13.59 3.47
N LYS A 66 -1.93 12.28 3.44
CA LYS A 66 -1.73 11.51 2.21
C LYS A 66 -2.57 10.24 2.23
N GLY A 67 -3.26 9.97 1.14
CA GLY A 67 -3.99 8.71 0.98
C GLY A 67 -4.83 8.64 -0.28
N GLY A 68 -5.16 7.42 -0.69
CA GLY A 68 -5.93 7.15 -1.90
C GLY A 68 -7.41 7.48 -1.80
N ILE A 69 -8.06 7.52 -2.97
CA ILE A 69 -9.51 7.62 -3.12
C ILE A 69 -10.00 6.31 -3.74
N ARG A 70 -10.90 5.62 -3.04
CA ARG A 70 -11.48 4.33 -3.45
C ARG A 70 -12.88 4.50 -4.03
N TYR A 71 -13.14 3.89 -5.17
CA TYR A 71 -14.48 3.74 -5.70
C TYR A 71 -14.92 2.29 -5.56
N HIS A 72 -15.81 2.02 -4.60
CA HIS A 72 -16.28 0.67 -4.32
C HIS A 72 -17.65 0.73 -3.62
N PRO A 73 -18.56 -0.23 -3.88
CA PRO A 73 -19.89 -0.24 -3.25
C PRO A 73 -19.88 -0.32 -1.73
N GLU A 74 -18.86 -0.97 -1.16
CA GLU A 74 -18.72 -1.19 0.29
C GLU A 74 -17.97 -0.07 1.02
N VAL A 75 -17.65 1.03 0.35
CA VAL A 75 -17.00 2.18 1.01
C VAL A 75 -17.94 2.76 2.07
N ASP A 76 -17.48 2.71 3.31
CA ASP A 76 -18.18 3.28 4.46
C ASP A 76 -17.23 4.10 5.35
N PRO A 77 -17.76 4.93 6.27
CA PRO A 77 -16.94 5.79 7.13
C PRO A 77 -15.92 5.03 7.99
N ASP A 78 -16.30 3.86 8.52
CA ASP A 78 -15.44 3.11 9.45
C ASP A 78 -14.25 2.51 8.72
N GLU A 79 -14.47 1.95 7.52
CA GLU A 79 -13.40 1.45 6.66
C GLU A 79 -12.44 2.57 6.24
N VAL A 80 -12.99 3.70 5.79
CA VAL A 80 -12.17 4.85 5.36
C VAL A 80 -11.35 5.41 6.52
N ASN A 81 -11.93 5.48 7.72
CA ASN A 81 -11.23 5.92 8.92
C ASN A 81 -10.06 4.98 9.28
N ALA A 82 -10.30 3.67 9.25
CA ALA A 82 -9.27 2.66 9.47
C ALA A 82 -8.09 2.78 8.53
N LEU A 83 -8.38 2.95 7.25
CA LEU A 83 -7.38 3.08 6.21
C LEU A 83 -6.61 4.42 6.30
N ALA A 84 -7.28 5.50 6.70
CA ALA A 84 -6.64 6.79 6.94
C ALA A 84 -5.63 6.71 8.10
N GLN A 85 -6.01 6.05 9.19
CA GLN A 85 -5.13 5.80 10.33
C GLN A 85 -3.92 4.96 9.91
N LEU A 86 -4.12 3.89 9.16
CA LEU A 86 -3.03 3.06 8.65
C LEU A 86 -2.06 3.86 7.78
N MET A 87 -2.57 4.79 6.97
CA MET A 87 -1.72 5.68 6.16
C MET A 87 -0.83 6.58 7.00
N THR A 88 -1.30 7.05 8.16
CA THR A 88 -0.48 7.81 9.11
C THR A 88 0.75 7.02 9.55
N TRP A 89 0.54 5.78 10.00
CA TRP A 89 1.65 4.94 10.45
C TRP A 89 2.57 4.53 9.31
N LYS A 90 2.01 4.16 8.17
CA LYS A 90 2.79 3.78 6.97
C LYS A 90 3.70 4.92 6.50
N SER A 91 3.19 6.13 6.38
CA SER A 91 3.97 7.30 5.97
C SER A 91 5.09 7.61 6.97
N ALA A 92 4.82 7.44 8.26
CA ALA A 92 5.83 7.62 9.30
C ALA A 92 6.92 6.54 9.26
N VAL A 93 6.56 5.28 9.02
CA VAL A 93 7.53 4.18 8.87
C VAL A 93 8.42 4.40 7.65
N ALA A 94 7.84 4.80 6.52
CA ALA A 94 8.58 5.16 5.31
C ALA A 94 9.46 6.41 5.47
N ASN A 95 9.27 7.16 6.55
CA ASN A 95 9.96 8.42 6.84
C ASN A 95 9.79 9.48 5.76
N ILE A 96 8.62 9.54 5.17
CA ILE A 96 8.22 10.60 4.24
C ILE A 96 7.46 11.69 5.01
N PRO A 97 7.51 12.96 4.58
CA PRO A 97 6.94 14.08 5.32
C PRO A 97 5.43 14.20 5.10
N TYR A 98 4.71 13.14 5.39
CA TYR A 98 3.26 13.06 5.27
C TYR A 98 2.60 12.57 6.56
N GLY A 99 1.39 13.05 6.78
CA GLY A 99 0.41 12.42 7.62
C GLY A 99 -0.41 11.37 6.86
N GLY A 100 -1.62 11.09 7.35
CA GLY A 100 -2.50 10.08 6.76
C GLY A 100 -3.89 10.59 6.47
N ALA A 101 -4.39 10.20 5.31
CA ALA A 101 -5.77 10.41 4.89
C ALA A 101 -6.27 9.21 4.08
N LYS A 102 -7.56 9.13 3.90
CA LYS A 102 -8.22 8.21 2.99
C LYS A 102 -9.54 8.80 2.53
N GLY A 103 -9.94 8.46 1.32
CA GLY A 103 -11.23 8.85 0.79
C GLY A 103 -11.88 7.74 -0.02
N GLY A 104 -13.11 7.98 -0.41
CA GLY A 104 -13.82 7.06 -1.29
C GLY A 104 -15.22 7.52 -1.59
N ILE A 105 -15.81 6.88 -2.59
CA ILE A 105 -17.21 7.05 -2.96
C ILE A 105 -17.86 5.68 -3.00
N GLY A 106 -19.02 5.56 -2.37
CA GLY A 106 -19.84 4.34 -2.38
C GLY A 106 -20.52 4.16 -3.74
N CYS A 107 -19.83 3.59 -4.72
CA CYS A 107 -20.33 3.33 -6.05
C CYS A 107 -19.65 2.08 -6.64
N ASP A 108 -20.28 1.45 -7.63
CA ASP A 108 -19.62 0.44 -8.44
C ASP A 108 -19.12 1.09 -9.74
N PRO A 109 -17.81 1.29 -9.91
CA PRO A 109 -17.27 1.96 -11.10
C PRO A 109 -17.51 1.17 -12.39
N ARG A 110 -17.83 -0.13 -12.33
CA ARG A 110 -18.15 -0.96 -13.50
C ARG A 110 -19.54 -0.67 -14.07
N GLU A 111 -20.43 -0.08 -13.26
CA GLU A 111 -21.79 0.31 -13.66
C GLU A 111 -21.87 1.74 -14.20
N LEU A 112 -20.75 2.45 -14.21
CA LEU A 112 -20.66 3.83 -14.66
C LEU A 112 -19.85 3.92 -15.96
N SER A 113 -20.31 4.76 -16.88
CA SER A 113 -19.53 5.10 -18.07
C SER A 113 -18.31 5.96 -17.69
N ILE A 114 -17.36 6.07 -18.60
CA ILE A 114 -16.19 6.95 -18.41
C ILE A 114 -16.65 8.41 -18.18
N SER A 115 -17.65 8.86 -18.93
CA SER A 115 -18.21 10.23 -18.76
C SER A 115 -18.90 10.40 -17.41
N GLU A 116 -19.59 9.38 -16.92
CA GLU A 116 -20.21 9.40 -15.59
C GLU A 116 -19.18 9.39 -14.48
N LEU A 117 -18.11 8.59 -14.62
CA LEU A 117 -16.98 8.58 -13.68
C LEU A 117 -16.27 9.94 -13.64
N GLU A 118 -16.08 10.58 -14.78
CA GLU A 118 -15.52 11.93 -14.86
C GLU A 118 -16.39 12.94 -14.11
N ARG A 119 -17.69 12.94 -14.38
CA ARG A 119 -18.65 13.85 -13.69
C ARG A 119 -18.63 13.63 -12.18
N LEU A 120 -18.65 12.35 -11.74
CA LEU A 120 -18.62 12.00 -10.33
C LEU A 120 -17.34 12.49 -9.66
N THR A 121 -16.20 12.25 -10.29
CA THR A 121 -14.88 12.70 -9.77
C THR A 121 -14.79 14.21 -9.68
N ARG A 122 -15.26 14.93 -10.68
CA ARG A 122 -15.29 16.40 -10.69
C ARG A 122 -16.21 16.96 -9.62
N VAL A 123 -17.41 16.42 -9.44
CA VAL A 123 -18.34 16.82 -8.37
C VAL A 123 -17.74 16.56 -7.00
N PHE A 124 -17.13 15.40 -6.77
CA PHE A 124 -16.44 15.11 -5.52
C PHE A 124 -15.31 16.11 -5.24
N THR A 125 -14.51 16.43 -6.25
CA THR A 125 -13.43 17.43 -6.14
C THR A 125 -13.97 18.82 -5.82
N GLN A 126 -15.06 19.25 -6.46
CA GLN A 126 -15.75 20.52 -6.17
C GLN A 126 -16.18 20.61 -4.70
N LYS A 127 -16.62 19.50 -4.12
CA LYS A 127 -17.09 19.46 -2.73
C LYS A 127 -15.98 19.49 -1.68
N ILE A 128 -14.74 19.17 -2.07
CA ILE A 128 -13.62 19.06 -1.13
C ILE A 128 -12.40 19.91 -1.51
N HIS A 129 -12.47 20.72 -2.58
CA HIS A 129 -11.30 21.46 -3.10
C HIS A 129 -10.68 22.43 -2.09
N ASP A 130 -11.43 22.91 -1.12
CA ASP A 130 -10.98 23.80 -0.04
C ASP A 130 -10.37 23.03 1.16
N LEU A 131 -10.48 21.71 1.15
CA LEU A 131 -10.03 20.83 2.23
C LEU A 131 -8.81 19.99 1.83
N ILE A 132 -8.58 19.81 0.54
CA ILE A 132 -7.37 19.19 -0.02
C ILE A 132 -6.40 20.25 -0.52
N GLY A 133 -5.15 19.88 -0.76
CA GLY A 133 -4.16 20.83 -1.28
C GLY A 133 -2.74 20.30 -1.17
N VAL A 134 -1.84 20.93 -1.89
CA VAL A 134 -0.41 20.57 -1.98
C VAL A 134 0.25 20.46 -0.60
N ASN A 135 -0.12 21.34 0.33
CA ASN A 135 0.45 21.41 1.69
C ASN A 135 -0.56 21.00 2.77
N THR A 136 -1.70 20.43 2.39
CA THR A 136 -2.80 20.11 3.32
C THR A 136 -3.14 18.63 3.31
N ASP A 137 -3.60 18.14 2.15
CA ASP A 137 -4.03 16.77 1.94
C ASP A 137 -3.91 16.43 0.46
N VAL A 138 -3.11 15.42 0.14
CA VAL A 138 -2.75 15.03 -1.23
C VAL A 138 -3.34 13.66 -1.56
N PRO A 139 -4.43 13.59 -2.34
CA PRO A 139 -5.01 12.34 -2.79
C PRO A 139 -4.09 11.51 -3.72
N ALA A 140 -4.44 10.25 -3.89
CA ALA A 140 -3.78 9.29 -4.77
C ALA A 140 -4.79 8.26 -5.29
N PRO A 141 -4.42 7.41 -6.27
CA PRO A 141 -5.27 6.30 -6.69
C PRO A 141 -5.39 5.21 -5.62
N ASP A 142 -6.51 4.52 -5.64
CA ASP A 142 -6.78 3.29 -4.90
C ASP A 142 -7.71 2.39 -5.72
N MET A 143 -8.31 1.38 -5.09
CA MET A 143 -9.25 0.48 -5.78
C MET A 143 -10.36 1.27 -6.49
N GLY A 144 -10.59 0.93 -7.76
CA GLY A 144 -11.64 1.57 -8.58
C GLY A 144 -11.28 2.94 -9.17
N THR A 145 -10.09 3.47 -8.87
CA THR A 145 -9.54 4.70 -9.46
C THR A 145 -8.20 4.44 -10.14
N ASN A 146 -7.80 5.35 -11.01
CA ASN A 146 -6.62 5.19 -11.86
C ASN A 146 -5.97 6.54 -12.19
N PRO A 147 -4.90 6.60 -12.98
CA PRO A 147 -4.26 7.85 -13.36
C PRO A 147 -5.20 8.85 -14.06
N GLN A 148 -6.16 8.38 -14.85
CA GLN A 148 -7.17 9.25 -15.49
C GLN A 148 -8.05 9.94 -14.44
N THR A 149 -8.44 9.22 -13.39
CA THR A 149 -9.19 9.82 -12.26
C THR A 149 -8.39 10.94 -11.60
N MET A 150 -7.09 10.72 -11.41
CA MET A 150 -6.19 11.74 -10.84
C MET A 150 -6.03 12.96 -11.76
N ALA A 151 -6.03 12.76 -13.07
CA ALA A 151 -6.03 13.84 -14.05
C ALA A 151 -7.28 14.71 -13.92
N TRP A 152 -8.45 14.12 -13.76
CA TRP A 152 -9.70 14.88 -13.54
C TRP A 152 -9.69 15.67 -12.22
N ILE A 153 -9.13 15.09 -11.16
CA ILE A 153 -8.98 15.80 -9.88
C ILE A 153 -8.06 17.01 -10.04
N LEU A 154 -6.92 16.85 -10.69
CA LEU A 154 -5.99 17.94 -10.95
C LEU A 154 -6.65 19.06 -11.75
N ASP A 155 -7.33 18.72 -12.83
CA ASP A 155 -8.00 19.72 -13.70
C ASP A 155 -9.08 20.46 -12.95
N GLU A 156 -9.94 19.74 -12.23
CA GLU A 156 -11.05 20.36 -11.48
C GLU A 156 -10.55 21.24 -10.33
N TYR A 157 -9.58 20.77 -9.56
CA TYR A 157 -8.95 21.55 -8.49
C TYR A 157 -8.31 22.83 -9.02
N SER A 158 -7.67 22.75 -10.17
CA SER A 158 -6.96 23.87 -10.79
C SER A 158 -7.90 25.00 -11.25
N LYS A 159 -9.18 24.72 -11.46
CA LYS A 159 -10.19 25.77 -11.74
C LYS A 159 -10.40 26.74 -10.57
N PHE A 160 -10.21 26.23 -9.34
CA PHE A 160 -10.39 27.03 -8.11
C PHE A 160 -9.07 27.64 -7.61
N HIS A 161 -7.95 26.97 -7.82
CA HIS A 161 -6.68 27.30 -7.17
C HIS A 161 -5.53 27.64 -8.13
N GLY A 162 -5.78 27.58 -9.44
CA GLY A 162 -4.73 27.64 -10.44
C GLY A 162 -4.00 26.30 -10.58
N TYR A 163 -3.14 26.19 -11.58
CA TYR A 163 -2.43 24.95 -11.90
C TYR A 163 -1.56 24.48 -10.73
N SER A 164 -1.91 23.33 -10.16
CA SER A 164 -1.33 22.79 -8.93
C SER A 164 -1.00 21.29 -9.09
N PRO A 165 0.01 20.91 -9.88
CA PRO A 165 0.28 19.53 -10.22
C PRO A 165 0.59 18.64 -9.02
N ALA A 166 1.11 19.22 -7.92
CA ALA A 166 1.42 18.50 -6.69
C ALA A 166 0.20 18.24 -5.78
N VAL A 167 -1.02 18.68 -6.17
CA VAL A 167 -2.21 18.43 -5.35
C VAL A 167 -2.61 16.97 -5.28
N VAL A 168 -2.22 16.18 -6.25
CA VAL A 168 -2.55 14.76 -6.37
C VAL A 168 -1.36 14.00 -6.92
N THR A 169 -1.20 12.75 -6.54
CA THR A 169 -0.17 11.86 -7.08
C THR A 169 -0.80 10.65 -7.79
N GLY A 170 0.01 9.93 -8.56
CA GLY A 170 -0.48 8.85 -9.42
C GLY A 170 -1.09 9.34 -10.72
N LYS A 171 -0.73 10.56 -11.15
CA LYS A 171 -1.14 11.14 -12.44
C LYS A 171 -0.50 10.42 -13.62
N PRO A 172 -1.08 10.56 -14.82
CA PRO A 172 -0.35 10.23 -16.05
C PRO A 172 0.99 10.97 -16.13
N VAL A 173 1.99 10.32 -16.73
CA VAL A 173 3.35 10.91 -16.87
C VAL A 173 3.30 12.25 -17.57
N ASP A 174 2.47 12.37 -18.61
CA ASP A 174 2.29 13.63 -19.37
C ASP A 174 1.71 14.80 -18.54
N LEU A 175 1.16 14.52 -17.38
CA LEU A 175 0.66 15.52 -16.42
C LEU A 175 1.52 15.64 -15.16
N GLY A 176 2.77 15.22 -15.22
CA GLY A 176 3.70 15.29 -14.12
C GLY A 176 3.70 14.07 -13.20
N GLY A 177 3.16 12.94 -13.66
CA GLY A 177 3.32 11.65 -12.99
C GLY A 177 4.78 11.19 -12.97
N SER A 178 5.19 10.49 -11.91
CA SER A 178 6.57 10.01 -11.80
C SER A 178 6.80 8.75 -12.63
N LEU A 179 7.91 8.70 -13.34
CA LEU A 179 8.44 7.45 -13.88
C LEU A 179 8.69 6.46 -12.74
N GLY A 180 8.52 5.17 -13.01
CA GLY A 180 8.72 4.11 -12.04
C GLY A 180 7.61 3.94 -11.01
N ARG A 181 6.55 4.74 -11.05
CA ARG A 181 5.44 4.66 -10.08
C ARG A 181 4.63 3.38 -10.21
N ASP A 182 4.43 2.89 -11.40
CA ASP A 182 3.69 1.66 -11.71
C ASP A 182 4.35 0.42 -11.10
N ALA A 183 5.67 0.35 -11.12
CA ALA A 183 6.47 -0.74 -10.58
C ALA A 183 6.87 -0.54 -9.10
N ALA A 184 6.61 0.61 -8.50
CA ALA A 184 7.19 1.04 -7.24
C ALA A 184 6.89 0.13 -6.06
N THR A 185 5.67 -0.40 -5.95
CA THR A 185 5.30 -1.29 -4.84
C THR A 185 6.04 -2.62 -4.95
N GLY A 186 6.06 -3.23 -6.12
CA GLY A 186 6.79 -4.48 -6.36
C GLY A 186 8.31 -4.31 -6.22
N ARG A 187 8.86 -3.21 -6.71
CA ARG A 187 10.28 -2.89 -6.58
C ARG A 187 10.67 -2.62 -5.13
N GLY A 188 9.85 -1.90 -4.40
CA GLY A 188 10.05 -1.66 -2.97
C GLY A 188 10.00 -2.96 -2.15
N ALA A 189 9.06 -3.85 -2.47
CA ALA A 189 8.98 -5.18 -1.85
C ALA A 189 10.26 -6.01 -2.11
N LEU A 190 10.81 -5.93 -3.33
CA LEU A 190 12.10 -6.55 -3.64
C LEU A 190 13.23 -6.00 -2.76
N PHE A 191 13.38 -4.67 -2.69
CA PHE A 191 14.43 -4.06 -1.88
C PHE A 191 14.28 -4.39 -0.39
N ALA A 192 13.04 -4.43 0.11
CA ALA A 192 12.75 -4.86 1.47
C ALA A 192 13.14 -6.33 1.70
N THR A 193 12.84 -7.20 0.75
CA THR A 193 13.21 -8.63 0.79
C THR A 193 14.73 -8.80 0.77
N GLU A 194 15.42 -8.07 -0.10
CA GLU A 194 16.88 -8.07 -0.18
C GLU A 194 17.53 -7.65 1.16
N ALA A 195 17.02 -6.59 1.77
CA ALA A 195 17.49 -6.11 3.07
C ALA A 195 17.26 -7.12 4.19
N LEU A 196 16.07 -7.76 4.23
CA LEU A 196 15.76 -8.80 5.21
C LEU A 196 16.66 -10.03 5.04
N LEU A 197 16.79 -10.57 3.84
CA LEU A 197 17.57 -11.76 3.58
C LEU A 197 19.05 -11.56 3.91
N ALA A 198 19.60 -10.36 3.65
CA ALA A 198 20.98 -10.02 3.98
C ALA A 198 21.29 -10.18 5.48
N GLU A 199 20.32 -9.92 6.37
CA GLU A 199 20.47 -10.14 7.81
C GLU A 199 20.69 -11.61 8.19
N TYR A 200 20.21 -12.52 7.35
CA TYR A 200 20.35 -13.97 7.52
C TYR A 200 21.47 -14.54 6.65
N GLY A 201 22.31 -13.70 6.05
CA GLY A 201 23.38 -14.13 5.14
C GLY A 201 22.89 -14.78 3.85
N LYS A 202 21.66 -14.47 3.44
CA LYS A 202 20.99 -15.04 2.26
C LYS A 202 20.89 -14.03 1.13
N LYS A 203 20.82 -14.52 -0.11
CA LYS A 203 20.61 -13.72 -1.32
C LYS A 203 19.33 -14.15 -2.00
N ILE A 204 18.71 -13.25 -2.74
CA ILE A 204 17.50 -13.53 -3.53
C ILE A 204 17.75 -14.64 -4.55
N SER A 205 18.93 -14.64 -5.19
CA SER A 205 19.33 -15.66 -6.18
C SER A 205 19.32 -17.11 -5.67
N ASP A 206 19.43 -17.29 -4.37
CA ASP A 206 19.51 -18.61 -3.74
C ASP A 206 18.16 -19.09 -3.18
N GLN A 207 17.08 -18.29 -3.36
CA GLN A 207 15.80 -18.55 -2.74
C GLN A 207 14.74 -18.98 -3.75
N LYS A 208 13.78 -19.76 -3.26
CA LYS A 208 12.53 -20.12 -3.95
C LYS A 208 11.40 -19.26 -3.44
N PHE A 209 10.66 -18.66 -4.35
CA PHE A 209 9.56 -17.74 -4.07
C PHE A 209 8.21 -18.32 -4.50
N VAL A 210 7.20 -18.11 -3.67
CA VAL A 210 5.80 -18.28 -4.01
C VAL A 210 5.11 -16.93 -3.88
N ILE A 211 4.35 -16.54 -4.91
CA ILE A 211 3.68 -15.24 -4.95
C ILE A 211 2.18 -15.45 -5.12
N GLN A 212 1.39 -14.98 -4.16
CA GLN A 212 -0.06 -14.95 -4.29
C GLN A 212 -0.49 -13.61 -4.90
N GLY A 213 -1.11 -13.68 -6.05
CA GLY A 213 -1.47 -12.51 -6.84
C GLY A 213 -0.45 -12.20 -7.92
N PHE A 214 -0.92 -12.14 -9.17
CA PHE A 214 -0.10 -11.79 -10.34
C PHE A 214 -0.66 -10.54 -11.03
N GLY A 215 -1.25 -9.66 -10.21
CA GLY A 215 -1.64 -8.30 -10.58
C GLY A 215 -0.45 -7.35 -10.57
N ASN A 216 -0.72 -6.04 -10.43
CA ASN A 216 0.34 -5.02 -10.50
C ASN A 216 1.53 -5.31 -9.57
N VAL A 217 1.28 -5.57 -8.29
CA VAL A 217 2.37 -5.76 -7.31
C VAL A 217 3.09 -7.09 -7.53
N GLY A 218 2.34 -8.19 -7.65
CA GLY A 218 2.92 -9.53 -7.75
C GLY A 218 3.67 -9.76 -9.05
N SER A 219 3.19 -9.25 -10.17
CA SER A 219 3.86 -9.40 -11.47
C SER A 219 5.19 -8.63 -11.52
N TRP A 220 5.23 -7.40 -11.01
CA TRP A 220 6.48 -6.65 -10.90
C TRP A 220 7.46 -7.30 -9.93
N ALA A 221 6.99 -7.77 -8.77
CA ALA A 221 7.84 -8.49 -7.82
C ALA A 221 8.43 -9.74 -8.46
N ALA A 222 7.64 -10.54 -9.17
CA ALA A 222 8.10 -11.73 -9.89
C ALA A 222 9.17 -11.39 -10.94
N GLN A 223 8.94 -10.34 -11.72
CA GLN A 223 9.89 -9.89 -12.73
C GLN A 223 11.24 -9.53 -12.11
N PHE A 224 11.23 -8.69 -11.08
CA PHE A 224 12.47 -8.24 -10.44
C PHE A 224 13.22 -9.37 -9.73
N ILE A 225 12.51 -10.29 -9.09
CA ILE A 225 13.09 -11.50 -8.49
C ILE A 225 13.78 -12.33 -9.57
N HIS A 226 13.12 -12.54 -10.70
CA HIS A 226 13.69 -13.30 -11.83
C HIS A 226 14.93 -12.63 -12.41
N GLU A 227 14.90 -11.31 -12.61
CA GLU A 227 16.02 -10.53 -13.16
C GLU A 227 17.31 -10.65 -12.34
N ILE A 228 17.20 -10.83 -11.02
CA ILE A 228 18.36 -11.00 -10.13
C ILE A 228 18.63 -12.45 -9.75
N GLY A 229 18.02 -13.40 -10.46
CA GLY A 229 18.31 -14.83 -10.38
C GLY A 229 17.52 -15.60 -9.33
N GLY A 230 16.54 -15.03 -8.67
CA GLY A 230 15.62 -15.72 -7.77
C GLY A 230 14.69 -16.65 -8.55
N LYS A 231 14.23 -17.74 -7.91
CA LYS A 231 13.33 -18.72 -8.53
C LYS A 231 11.90 -18.50 -8.05
N VAL A 232 11.02 -18.06 -8.93
CA VAL A 232 9.59 -18.04 -8.68
C VAL A 232 9.02 -19.41 -9.06
N VAL A 233 8.61 -20.20 -8.06
CA VAL A 233 8.19 -21.59 -8.27
C VAL A 233 6.68 -21.77 -8.37
N ALA A 234 5.90 -20.86 -7.84
CA ALA A 234 4.43 -20.85 -7.96
C ALA A 234 3.87 -19.45 -7.87
N VAL A 235 2.79 -19.23 -8.60
CA VAL A 235 2.02 -17.97 -8.57
C VAL A 235 0.54 -18.26 -8.71
N SER A 236 -0.30 -17.33 -8.24
CA SER A 236 -1.75 -17.34 -8.47
C SER A 236 -2.27 -16.00 -8.92
N ASP A 237 -3.38 -16.01 -9.62
CA ASP A 237 -4.20 -14.85 -9.89
C ASP A 237 -5.70 -15.22 -9.83
N ILE A 238 -6.58 -14.35 -10.28
CA ILE A 238 -8.04 -14.62 -10.31
C ILE A 238 -8.42 -15.77 -11.23
N SER A 239 -7.58 -16.14 -12.19
CA SER A 239 -7.83 -17.24 -13.15
C SER A 239 -7.42 -18.61 -12.62
N GLY A 240 -6.58 -18.66 -11.58
CA GLY A 240 -6.10 -19.91 -10.99
C GLY A 240 -4.71 -19.82 -10.38
N ALA A 241 -4.09 -20.96 -10.18
CA ALA A 241 -2.71 -21.06 -9.71
C ALA A 241 -1.90 -22.06 -10.55
N ILE A 242 -0.61 -21.80 -10.68
CA ILE A 242 0.34 -22.64 -11.43
C ILE A 242 1.66 -22.79 -10.66
N LYS A 243 2.37 -23.88 -10.89
CA LYS A 243 3.68 -24.13 -10.33
C LYS A 243 4.65 -24.78 -11.29
N ASN A 244 5.93 -24.53 -11.07
CA ASN A 244 7.05 -25.27 -11.66
C ASN A 244 8.19 -25.31 -10.64
N ARG A 245 8.50 -26.49 -10.13
CA ARG A 245 9.53 -26.66 -9.08
C ARG A 245 10.93 -26.22 -9.51
N ASN A 246 11.19 -26.21 -10.81
CA ASN A 246 12.45 -25.76 -11.38
C ASN A 246 12.52 -24.23 -11.61
N GLY A 247 11.44 -23.54 -11.35
CA GLY A 247 11.24 -22.10 -11.58
C GLY A 247 10.39 -21.84 -12.82
N LEU A 248 9.51 -20.85 -12.71
CA LEU A 248 8.69 -20.36 -13.81
C LEU A 248 9.54 -19.45 -14.72
N ASP A 249 9.32 -19.56 -16.02
CA ASP A 249 9.83 -18.58 -16.99
C ASP A 249 8.99 -17.30 -16.90
N VAL A 250 9.42 -16.40 -16.01
CA VAL A 250 8.64 -15.20 -15.67
C VAL A 250 8.41 -14.30 -16.88
N PRO A 251 9.40 -14.01 -17.77
CA PRO A 251 9.15 -13.21 -18.97
C PRO A 251 8.08 -13.80 -19.89
N ARG A 252 8.08 -15.12 -20.12
CA ARG A 252 7.04 -15.80 -20.91
C ARG A 252 5.70 -15.77 -20.20
N LEU A 253 5.69 -15.95 -18.88
CA LEU A 253 4.47 -15.90 -18.08
C LEU A 253 3.82 -14.50 -18.11
N LEU A 254 4.60 -13.43 -18.02
CA LEU A 254 4.11 -12.06 -18.13
C LEU A 254 3.44 -11.81 -19.49
N LYS A 255 4.05 -12.26 -20.56
CA LYS A 255 3.46 -12.17 -21.91
C LYS A 255 2.15 -12.97 -22.00
N HIS A 256 2.16 -14.21 -21.53
CA HIS A 256 0.99 -15.07 -21.50
C HIS A 256 -0.17 -14.43 -20.72
N ALA A 257 0.13 -13.87 -19.54
CA ALA A 257 -0.87 -13.23 -18.68
C ALA A 257 -1.57 -12.03 -19.35
N VAL A 258 -0.81 -11.24 -20.11
CA VAL A 258 -1.35 -10.11 -20.90
C VAL A 258 -2.24 -10.62 -22.06
N GLU A 259 -1.75 -11.58 -22.83
CA GLU A 259 -2.46 -12.12 -23.99
C GLU A 259 -3.74 -12.88 -23.63
N ASN A 260 -3.73 -13.62 -22.50
CA ASN A 260 -4.83 -14.47 -22.05
C ASN A 260 -5.65 -13.90 -20.89
N LYS A 261 -5.35 -12.68 -20.45
CA LYS A 261 -5.98 -12.02 -19.30
C LYS A 261 -5.91 -12.84 -18.01
N GLY A 262 -4.82 -13.58 -17.83
CA GLY A 262 -4.59 -14.42 -16.66
C GLY A 262 -3.50 -15.45 -16.90
N ILE A 263 -3.10 -16.12 -15.80
CA ILE A 263 -1.99 -17.09 -15.82
C ILE A 263 -2.43 -18.52 -16.15
N LYS A 264 -3.72 -18.80 -16.10
CA LYS A 264 -4.25 -20.14 -16.36
C LYS A 264 -3.89 -20.63 -17.76
N GLY A 265 -3.48 -21.90 -17.83
CA GLY A 265 -3.11 -22.52 -19.12
C GLY A 265 -1.71 -22.17 -19.62
N PHE A 266 -0.87 -21.54 -18.79
CA PHE A 266 0.52 -21.30 -19.15
C PHE A 266 1.28 -22.62 -19.37
N ASP A 267 1.88 -22.74 -20.53
CA ASP A 267 2.54 -23.96 -21.04
C ASP A 267 3.91 -24.15 -20.38
N GLY A 268 4.30 -23.93 -19.39
CA GLY A 268 5.58 -24.09 -18.68
C GLY A 268 5.38 -24.39 -17.20
N ALA A 269 4.16 -24.74 -16.84
CA ALA A 269 3.79 -24.96 -15.46
C ALA A 269 2.66 -25.98 -15.31
N GLU A 270 2.59 -26.62 -14.15
CA GLU A 270 1.47 -27.48 -13.75
C GLU A 270 0.37 -26.64 -13.09
N PRO A 271 -0.90 -26.96 -13.31
CA PRO A 271 -2.00 -26.38 -12.54
C PRO A 271 -1.87 -26.72 -11.05
N LEU A 272 -2.24 -25.76 -10.20
CA LEU A 272 -2.25 -25.91 -8.75
C LEU A 272 -3.62 -25.46 -8.22
N ASP A 273 -4.12 -26.10 -7.17
CA ASP A 273 -5.25 -25.58 -6.41
C ASP A 273 -4.88 -24.22 -5.78
N PRO A 274 -5.60 -23.13 -6.06
CA PRO A 274 -5.31 -21.83 -5.47
C PRO A 274 -5.22 -21.85 -3.93
N LYS A 275 -6.00 -22.71 -3.27
CA LYS A 275 -5.95 -22.88 -1.81
C LYS A 275 -4.67 -23.52 -1.31
N ALA A 276 -4.00 -24.32 -2.15
CA ALA A 276 -2.74 -24.98 -1.80
C ALA A 276 -1.52 -24.07 -2.02
N LEU A 277 -1.65 -22.95 -2.73
CA LEU A 277 -0.53 -22.10 -3.10
C LEU A 277 0.29 -21.63 -1.90
N LEU A 278 -0.37 -21.15 -0.84
CA LEU A 278 0.30 -20.64 0.36
C LEU A 278 1.08 -21.72 1.11
N LEU A 279 0.75 -22.99 0.86
CA LEU A 279 1.34 -24.17 1.52
C LEU A 279 2.44 -24.84 0.68
N GLU A 280 2.73 -24.29 -0.50
CA GLU A 280 3.79 -24.82 -1.37
C GLU A 280 5.18 -24.68 -0.73
N ASP A 281 6.07 -25.59 -1.09
CA ASP A 281 7.44 -25.57 -0.62
C ASP A 281 8.21 -24.39 -1.20
N CYS A 282 8.63 -23.47 -0.35
CA CYS A 282 9.40 -22.29 -0.72
C CYS A 282 10.18 -21.72 0.47
N ASP A 283 11.14 -20.86 0.17
CA ASP A 283 11.89 -20.12 1.18
C ASP A 283 11.17 -18.83 1.56
N VAL A 284 10.58 -18.15 0.58
CA VAL A 284 9.93 -16.86 0.73
C VAL A 284 8.53 -16.88 0.12
N LEU A 285 7.54 -16.54 0.92
CA LEU A 285 6.14 -16.38 0.50
C LEU A 285 5.79 -14.89 0.42
N ILE A 286 5.22 -14.47 -0.71
CA ILE A 286 4.81 -13.07 -0.94
C ILE A 286 3.30 -13.02 -1.21
N PRO A 287 2.47 -12.80 -0.18
CA PRO A 287 1.07 -12.47 -0.39
C PRO A 287 0.96 -11.04 -0.97
N ALA A 288 0.44 -10.94 -2.20
CA ALA A 288 0.39 -9.71 -2.98
C ALA A 288 -1.01 -9.44 -3.58
N ALA A 289 -2.05 -10.03 -3.02
CA ALA A 289 -3.44 -9.89 -3.53
C ALA A 289 -4.41 -9.44 -2.44
N LEU A 290 -4.81 -10.32 -1.56
CA LEU A 290 -5.93 -10.11 -0.63
C LEU A 290 -5.47 -10.08 0.83
N GLY A 291 -6.27 -9.40 1.66
CA GLY A 291 -6.14 -9.47 3.12
C GLY A 291 -6.73 -10.78 3.69
N GLY A 292 -6.27 -11.16 4.90
CA GLY A 292 -6.80 -12.28 5.66
C GLY A 292 -6.57 -13.66 5.06
N VAL A 293 -5.65 -13.78 4.09
CA VAL A 293 -5.37 -15.06 3.40
C VAL A 293 -4.56 -16.03 4.24
N ILE A 294 -3.73 -15.51 5.13
CA ILE A 294 -2.99 -16.30 6.12
C ILE A 294 -3.72 -16.17 7.45
N ASN A 295 -4.30 -17.24 7.91
CA ASN A 295 -5.17 -17.27 9.06
C ASN A 295 -4.87 -18.48 9.97
N ARG A 296 -5.62 -18.62 11.05
CA ARG A 296 -5.46 -19.69 12.01
C ARG A 296 -5.49 -21.11 11.40
N GLU A 297 -6.26 -21.29 10.32
CA GLU A 297 -6.47 -22.61 9.72
C GLU A 297 -5.24 -23.07 8.92
N ASN A 298 -4.55 -22.15 8.23
CA ASN A 298 -3.45 -22.50 7.33
C ASN A 298 -2.05 -22.13 7.85
N ALA A 299 -1.93 -21.23 8.81
CA ALA A 299 -0.63 -20.77 9.32
C ALA A 299 0.30 -21.92 9.79
N GLY A 300 -0.30 -22.95 10.43
CA GLY A 300 0.46 -24.12 10.91
C GLY A 300 1.12 -24.95 9.81
N GLU A 301 0.58 -24.91 8.60
CA GLU A 301 1.04 -25.69 7.44
C GLU A 301 1.96 -24.93 6.50
N ILE A 302 2.16 -23.63 6.69
CA ILE A 302 3.05 -22.80 5.86
C ILE A 302 4.50 -23.30 6.03
N LYS A 303 5.17 -23.50 4.91
CA LYS A 303 6.55 -24.02 4.83
C LYS A 303 7.60 -22.94 4.63
N ALA A 304 7.20 -21.74 4.22
CA ALA A 304 8.11 -20.62 4.04
C ALA A 304 8.85 -20.25 5.33
N ASN A 305 10.11 -19.86 5.21
CA ASN A 305 10.89 -19.30 6.30
C ASN A 305 10.63 -17.79 6.48
N PHE A 306 10.30 -17.13 5.38
CA PHE A 306 10.05 -15.69 5.33
C PHE A 306 8.72 -15.40 4.64
N ILE A 307 7.97 -14.43 5.17
CA ILE A 307 6.76 -13.91 4.56
C ILE A 307 6.95 -12.41 4.34
N ILE A 308 6.80 -11.96 3.09
CA ILE A 308 6.88 -10.56 2.70
C ILE A 308 5.48 -10.06 2.38
N GLU A 309 4.92 -9.25 3.22
CA GLU A 309 3.55 -8.77 3.09
C GLU A 309 3.44 -7.64 2.07
N ALA A 310 3.28 -7.99 0.80
CA ALA A 310 3.08 -7.03 -0.27
C ALA A 310 1.61 -6.56 -0.41
N ALA A 311 0.66 -7.35 0.06
CA ALA A 311 -0.74 -6.93 0.23
C ALA A 311 -0.95 -6.25 1.59
N ASN A 312 -2.08 -5.57 1.77
CA ASN A 312 -2.46 -5.02 3.07
C ASN A 312 -3.15 -6.09 3.93
N HIS A 313 -2.72 -6.24 5.17
CA HIS A 313 -3.25 -7.19 6.15
C HIS A 313 -3.42 -8.63 5.63
N PRO A 314 -2.43 -9.23 4.99
CA PRO A 314 -2.57 -10.59 4.47
C PRO A 314 -2.57 -11.64 5.58
N THR A 315 -1.99 -11.33 6.74
CA THR A 315 -1.84 -12.24 7.88
C THR A 315 -2.68 -11.78 9.06
N ASP A 316 -3.58 -12.66 9.53
CA ASP A 316 -4.37 -12.40 10.73
C ASP A 316 -3.50 -12.44 12.00
N PRO A 317 -3.84 -11.70 13.07
CA PRO A 317 -3.06 -11.69 14.30
C PRO A 317 -2.87 -13.06 14.95
N GLU A 318 -3.86 -13.94 14.88
CA GLU A 318 -3.74 -15.32 15.39
C GLU A 318 -2.72 -16.15 14.55
N ALA A 319 -2.70 -15.93 13.25
CA ALA A 319 -1.72 -16.55 12.37
C ALA A 319 -0.31 -16.04 12.64
N ASP A 320 -0.17 -14.75 12.90
CA ASP A 320 1.10 -14.12 13.29
C ASP A 320 1.73 -14.83 14.50
N GLU A 321 0.93 -15.11 15.53
CA GLU A 321 1.38 -15.83 16.74
C GLU A 321 1.82 -17.27 16.43
N ILE A 322 1.08 -17.98 15.57
CA ILE A 322 1.41 -19.35 15.17
C ILE A 322 2.73 -19.36 14.38
N LEU A 323 2.87 -18.46 13.42
CA LEU A 323 4.06 -18.34 12.57
C LEU A 323 5.30 -17.94 13.39
N ALA A 324 5.16 -17.03 14.33
CA ALA A 324 6.24 -16.64 15.24
C ALA A 324 6.75 -17.83 16.06
N LYS A 325 5.85 -18.68 16.59
CA LYS A 325 6.22 -19.91 17.31
C LYS A 325 6.93 -20.92 16.43
N LYS A 326 6.66 -20.93 15.13
CA LYS A 326 7.36 -21.75 14.14
C LYS A 326 8.71 -21.20 13.71
N GLY A 327 9.06 -19.99 14.13
CA GLY A 327 10.29 -19.31 13.71
C GLY A 327 10.21 -18.69 12.31
N VAL A 328 9.01 -18.52 11.75
CA VAL A 328 8.80 -17.81 10.47
C VAL A 328 8.94 -16.31 10.70
N VAL A 329 9.74 -15.66 9.87
CA VAL A 329 9.97 -14.22 9.94
C VAL A 329 9.00 -13.50 8.99
N ILE A 330 8.23 -12.55 9.52
CA ILE A 330 7.28 -11.77 8.73
C ILE A 330 7.79 -10.34 8.58
N LEU A 331 7.95 -9.89 7.34
CA LEU A 331 8.20 -8.49 7.01
C LEU A 331 6.86 -7.80 6.83
N PRO A 332 6.50 -6.85 7.72
CA PRO A 332 5.13 -6.34 7.79
C PRO A 332 4.76 -5.43 6.63
N ASP A 333 3.48 -5.42 6.30
CA ASP A 333 2.88 -4.67 5.20
C ASP A 333 3.15 -3.16 5.25
N ILE A 334 3.05 -2.54 6.43
CA ILE A 334 3.29 -1.09 6.57
C ILE A 334 4.69 -0.64 6.16
N TYR A 335 5.63 -1.57 6.04
CA TYR A 335 6.97 -1.33 5.49
C TYR A 335 7.13 -1.99 4.11
N ALA A 336 6.84 -3.28 3.98
CA ALA A 336 7.17 -4.06 2.77
C ALA A 336 6.50 -3.51 1.51
N ASN A 337 5.28 -3.00 1.59
CA ASN A 337 4.55 -2.44 0.45
C ASN A 337 4.59 -0.89 0.39
N SER A 338 5.46 -0.25 1.15
CA SER A 338 5.55 1.21 1.22
C SER A 338 6.25 1.85 0.01
N GLY A 339 6.78 1.06 -0.92
CA GLY A 339 7.42 1.59 -2.13
C GLY A 339 6.51 2.47 -2.97
N GLY A 340 5.23 2.10 -3.07
CA GLY A 340 4.25 2.89 -3.80
C GLY A 340 4.05 4.30 -3.24
N VAL A 341 3.85 4.44 -1.93
CA VAL A 341 3.67 5.75 -1.29
C VAL A 341 4.97 6.55 -1.26
N THR A 342 6.12 5.89 -1.20
CA THR A 342 7.43 6.53 -1.28
C THR A 342 7.65 7.19 -2.65
N VAL A 343 7.35 6.49 -3.74
CA VAL A 343 7.44 7.09 -5.09
C VAL A 343 6.35 8.13 -5.32
N SER A 344 5.18 7.99 -4.70
CA SER A 344 4.18 9.07 -4.68
C SER A 344 4.73 10.35 -4.04
N TYR A 345 5.52 10.22 -2.97
CA TYR A 345 6.24 11.35 -2.40
C TYR A 345 7.26 11.94 -3.39
N PHE A 346 7.99 11.14 -4.12
CA PHE A 346 8.92 11.65 -5.15
C PHE A 346 8.19 12.37 -6.28
N GLU A 347 7.01 11.91 -6.69
CA GLU A 347 6.17 12.64 -7.64
C GLU A 347 5.80 14.03 -7.13
N TRP A 348 5.35 14.12 -5.87
CA TRP A 348 5.04 15.39 -5.22
C TRP A 348 6.25 16.32 -5.15
N VAL A 349 7.43 15.81 -4.81
CA VAL A 349 8.70 16.57 -4.81
C VAL A 349 9.01 17.10 -6.20
N GLN A 350 8.96 16.25 -7.22
CA GLN A 350 9.21 16.64 -8.62
C GLN A 350 8.25 17.72 -9.08
N ASN A 351 6.97 17.61 -8.72
CA ASN A 351 5.94 18.59 -9.09
C ASN A 351 6.13 19.93 -8.39
N ILE A 352 6.57 19.95 -7.13
CA ILE A 352 6.90 21.18 -6.39
C ILE A 352 8.15 21.84 -6.96
N GLN A 353 9.18 21.04 -7.29
CA GLN A 353 10.41 21.54 -7.88
C GLN A 353 10.22 22.03 -9.32
N GLY A 354 9.17 21.56 -10.01
CA GLY A 354 9.00 21.78 -11.44
C GLY A 354 10.07 21.11 -12.31
N PHE A 355 10.72 20.08 -11.78
CA PHE A 355 11.80 19.35 -12.43
C PHE A 355 11.59 17.84 -12.32
N MET A 356 11.42 17.17 -13.46
CA MET A 356 11.17 15.73 -13.49
C MET A 356 12.46 14.92 -13.42
N TRP A 357 12.45 13.87 -12.62
CA TRP A 357 13.55 12.93 -12.48
C TRP A 357 13.47 11.82 -13.53
N ASP A 358 14.62 11.31 -13.95
CA ASP A 358 14.67 10.08 -14.72
C ASP A 358 14.33 8.87 -13.80
N GLU A 359 13.98 7.75 -14.44
CA GLU A 359 13.54 6.54 -13.72
C GLU A 359 14.67 5.96 -12.87
N GLN A 360 15.92 6.05 -13.32
CA GLN A 360 17.06 5.54 -12.55
C GLN A 360 17.20 6.28 -11.22
N LYS A 361 17.04 7.59 -11.22
CA LYS A 361 17.05 8.41 -9.99
C LYS A 361 15.92 8.02 -9.06
N VAL A 362 14.70 7.86 -9.58
CA VAL A 362 13.53 7.42 -8.79
C VAL A 362 13.81 6.07 -8.12
N ASN A 363 14.31 5.10 -8.88
CA ASN A 363 14.59 3.76 -8.38
C ASN A 363 15.74 3.74 -7.35
N CYS A 364 16.77 4.53 -7.56
CA CYS A 364 17.91 4.67 -6.64
C CYS A 364 17.46 5.28 -5.30
N GLU A 365 16.69 6.35 -5.34
CA GLU A 365 16.14 6.97 -4.14
C GLU A 365 15.15 6.04 -3.41
N LEU A 366 14.33 5.29 -4.14
CA LEU A 366 13.46 4.28 -3.54
C LEU A 366 14.27 3.24 -2.78
N LYS A 367 15.36 2.72 -3.38
CA LYS A 367 16.25 1.76 -2.71
C LYS A 367 16.83 2.34 -1.41
N ASN A 368 17.28 3.59 -1.44
CA ASN A 368 17.81 4.28 -0.26
C ASN A 368 16.78 4.38 0.85
N TYR A 369 15.53 4.76 0.54
CA TYR A 369 14.44 4.84 1.52
C TYR A 369 14.10 3.47 2.12
N MET A 370 14.02 2.43 1.28
CA MET A 370 13.70 1.07 1.75
C MET A 370 14.80 0.52 2.67
N ILE A 371 16.07 0.69 2.33
CA ILE A 371 17.20 0.23 3.16
C ILE A 371 17.22 0.97 4.50
N LYS A 372 17.11 2.29 4.49
CA LYS A 372 17.08 3.10 5.73
C LYS A 372 15.87 2.76 6.59
N GLY A 373 14.72 2.52 5.97
CA GLY A 373 13.51 2.09 6.67
C GLY A 373 13.71 0.76 7.40
N PHE A 374 14.30 -0.22 6.75
CA PHE A 374 14.59 -1.51 7.36
C PHE A 374 15.58 -1.38 8.53
N GLN A 375 16.64 -0.61 8.36
CA GLN A 375 17.62 -0.36 9.44
C GLN A 375 16.97 0.28 10.66
N SER A 376 16.10 1.28 10.45
CA SER A 376 15.36 1.94 11.54
C SER A 376 14.40 0.98 12.25
N ILE A 377 13.72 0.11 11.52
CA ILE A 377 12.84 -0.92 12.12
C ILE A 377 13.67 -1.90 12.96
N LYS A 378 14.80 -2.36 12.47
CA LYS A 378 15.69 -3.25 13.22
C LYS A 378 16.18 -2.63 14.52
N GLU A 379 16.53 -1.38 14.50
CA GLU A 379 16.96 -0.64 15.70
C GLU A 379 15.83 -0.61 16.73
N MET A 380 14.58 -0.36 16.31
CA MET A 380 13.42 -0.41 17.19
C MET A 380 13.18 -1.81 17.75
N CYS A 381 13.31 -2.86 16.91
CA CYS A 381 13.22 -4.24 17.38
C CYS A 381 14.25 -4.57 18.46
N LYS A 382 15.49 -4.12 18.28
CA LYS A 382 16.57 -4.31 19.26
C LYS A 382 16.30 -3.54 20.55
N THR A 383 15.88 -2.29 20.45
CA THR A 383 15.61 -1.41 21.59
C THR A 383 14.47 -1.92 22.45
N HIS A 384 13.40 -2.40 21.82
CA HIS A 384 12.17 -2.81 22.50
C HIS A 384 12.00 -4.34 22.61
N ASN A 385 12.97 -5.12 22.14
CA ASN A 385 12.92 -6.59 22.12
C ASN A 385 11.61 -7.12 21.54
N CYS A 386 11.29 -6.71 20.32
CA CYS A 386 10.07 -7.07 19.62
C CYS A 386 10.35 -7.56 18.19
N ASP A 387 9.34 -8.16 17.55
CA ASP A 387 9.41 -8.59 16.16
C ASP A 387 9.37 -7.40 15.17
N LEU A 388 9.52 -7.70 13.86
CA LEU A 388 9.56 -6.69 12.81
C LEU A 388 8.24 -5.92 12.69
N ARG A 389 7.08 -6.56 12.89
CA ARG A 389 5.78 -5.89 12.85
C ARG A 389 5.68 -4.87 13.96
N MET A 390 5.99 -5.27 15.18
CA MET A 390 5.96 -4.36 16.32
C MET A 390 7.05 -3.30 16.24
N GLY A 391 8.22 -3.63 15.72
CA GLY A 391 9.28 -2.66 15.43
C GLY A 391 8.84 -1.59 14.45
N ALA A 392 8.15 -1.97 13.38
CA ALA A 392 7.62 -1.04 12.39
C ALA A 392 6.52 -0.13 12.99
N PHE A 393 5.52 -0.70 13.67
CA PHE A 393 4.48 0.09 14.34
C PHE A 393 5.06 1.03 15.39
N THR A 394 5.95 0.55 16.23
CA THR A 394 6.60 1.35 17.27
C THR A 394 7.39 2.51 16.66
N LEU A 395 8.11 2.28 15.57
CA LEU A 395 8.81 3.32 14.82
C LEU A 395 7.84 4.39 14.29
N GLY A 396 6.77 3.97 13.62
CA GLY A 396 5.78 4.87 13.06
C GLY A 396 5.09 5.71 14.12
N VAL A 397 4.58 5.06 15.16
CA VAL A 397 3.89 5.73 16.28
C VAL A 397 4.83 6.70 17.00
N ASN A 398 6.07 6.30 17.26
CA ASN A 398 7.05 7.17 17.91
C ASN A 398 7.33 8.45 17.09
N ARG A 399 7.48 8.34 15.78
CA ARG A 399 7.72 9.49 14.90
C ARG A 399 6.55 10.47 14.90
N VAL A 400 5.32 9.96 14.88
CA VAL A 400 4.11 10.80 14.91
C VAL A 400 3.95 11.44 16.30
N ALA A 401 4.07 10.66 17.36
CA ALA A 401 3.96 11.16 18.73
C ALA A 401 4.97 12.27 19.02
N ARG A 402 6.24 12.07 18.62
CA ARG A 402 7.28 13.11 18.78
C ARG A 402 6.96 14.37 17.99
N ALA A 403 6.49 14.24 16.76
CA ALA A 403 6.10 15.40 15.97
C ALA A 403 4.94 16.16 16.61
N THR A 404 3.96 15.45 17.14
CA THR A 404 2.82 16.03 17.87
C THR A 404 3.28 16.82 19.09
N VAL A 405 4.14 16.23 19.93
CA VAL A 405 4.70 16.90 21.13
C VAL A 405 5.50 18.13 20.74
N LEU A 406 6.38 18.03 19.74
CA LEU A 406 7.20 19.15 19.26
C LEU A 406 6.36 20.32 18.71
N ARG A 407 5.16 20.05 18.24
CA ARG A 407 4.21 21.06 17.76
C ARG A 407 3.34 21.68 18.86
N GLY A 408 3.56 21.32 20.12
CA GLY A 408 2.92 21.96 21.26
C GLY A 408 1.80 21.15 21.92
N TRP A 409 1.87 19.83 21.91
CA TRP A 409 0.88 18.97 22.58
C TRP A 409 0.71 19.28 24.05
N GLU A 410 1.76 19.66 24.77
CA GLU A 410 1.76 19.93 26.22
C GLU A 410 1.35 21.38 26.57
N ALA A 411 0.86 22.11 25.60
CA ALA A 411 0.42 23.50 25.85
C ALA A 411 -0.88 23.58 26.66
#